data_ea674515786b894af96ec800a8cae5f5
#
_entry.id   ea674515786b894af96ec800a8cae5f5
#
_cell.length_a   1.000
_cell.length_b   1.000
_cell.length_c   1.000
_cell.angle_alpha   90.00
_cell.angle_beta   90.00
_cell.angle_gamma   90.00
#
_symmetry.space_group_name_H-M   'P 1'
#
loop_
_entity.id
_entity.type
_entity.pdbx_description
1 polymer ?
#
loop_
_entity_poly.entity_id
_entity_poly.type
_entity_poly.pdbx_seq_one_letter_code
_entity_poly.pdbx_strand_id
1 'polypeptide(L)'
;AGNLNNHIGVPLTLLSIRPEHDFAVVEMGASHPREIAVLSAIARPDYGVITNFGRAHLEGFGGVEGVIKTKSELYDFLRENGGVAFVNADDDIQMERSEGLERYLFSSQGHSADVHITMETSLPVVTGSFGGRDFSTHLSGKYNFTNACAAIAVGTYFGVAPDLIAAALESYVPDN
;
A
#
# COMPACT_ATOMS: atom_id res chain seq x y z
N ALA A 1 -2.51 16.95 -13.98
CA ALA A 1 -3.71 16.44 -13.33
C ALA A 1 -3.38 16.26 -11.84
N GLY A 2 -4.24 16.75 -10.92
CA GLY A 2 -4.01 16.56 -9.47
C GLY A 2 -4.31 15.11 -9.06
N ASN A 3 -3.81 14.69 -7.90
CA ASN A 3 -4.10 13.36 -7.36
C ASN A 3 -5.60 13.22 -7.06
N LEU A 4 -6.23 12.18 -7.61
CA LEU A 4 -7.65 11.88 -7.41
C LEU A 4 -7.90 11.07 -6.12
N ASN A 5 -7.26 11.47 -5.01
CA ASN A 5 -7.23 10.71 -3.76
C ASN A 5 -8.05 11.33 -2.61
N ASN A 6 -8.93 12.29 -2.92
CA ASN A 6 -9.76 13.01 -1.96
C ASN A 6 -11.26 12.74 -2.18
N HIS A 7 -12.12 13.41 -1.42
CA HIS A 7 -13.59 13.27 -1.46
C HIS A 7 -14.25 13.58 -2.82
N ILE A 8 -13.54 14.17 -3.76
CA ILE A 8 -13.97 14.37 -5.15
C ILE A 8 -13.35 13.28 -6.05
N GLY A 9 -12.04 13.04 -5.91
CA GLY A 9 -11.30 12.13 -6.76
C GLY A 9 -11.67 10.67 -6.58
N VAL A 10 -11.86 10.22 -5.35
CA VAL A 10 -12.26 8.84 -5.06
C VAL A 10 -13.59 8.48 -5.71
N PRO A 11 -14.68 9.25 -5.58
CA PRO A 11 -15.91 8.99 -6.32
C PRO A 11 -15.73 8.97 -7.84
N LEU A 12 -14.93 9.86 -8.40
CA LEU A 12 -14.64 9.87 -9.85
C LEU A 12 -13.90 8.62 -10.29
N THR A 13 -12.95 8.14 -9.50
CA THR A 13 -12.27 6.86 -9.76
C THR A 13 -13.25 5.71 -9.76
N LEU A 14 -14.14 5.64 -8.75
CA LEU A 14 -15.17 4.58 -8.68
C LEU A 14 -16.13 4.62 -9.86
N LEU A 15 -16.56 5.80 -10.31
CA LEU A 15 -17.43 5.96 -11.47
C LEU A 15 -16.74 5.57 -12.80
N SER A 16 -15.41 5.47 -12.82
CA SER A 16 -14.67 5.00 -13.99
C SER A 16 -14.55 3.47 -14.07
N ILE A 17 -14.94 2.74 -13.02
CA ILE A 17 -14.93 1.28 -13.00
C ILE A 17 -16.00 0.75 -13.97
N ARG A 18 -15.61 -0.23 -14.78
CA ARG A 18 -16.45 -0.86 -15.79
C ARG A 18 -16.50 -2.37 -15.57
N PRO A 19 -17.50 -3.07 -16.16
CA PRO A 19 -17.66 -4.51 -15.97
C PRO A 19 -16.46 -5.36 -16.41
N GLU A 20 -15.61 -4.83 -17.29
CA GLU A 20 -14.39 -5.52 -17.76
C GLU A 20 -13.20 -5.40 -16.80
N HIS A 21 -13.30 -4.62 -15.72
CA HIS A 21 -12.24 -4.50 -14.74
C HIS A 21 -12.36 -5.58 -13.66
N ASP A 22 -11.34 -6.41 -13.51
CA ASP A 22 -11.26 -7.42 -12.43
C ASP A 22 -10.85 -6.80 -11.09
N PHE A 23 -10.06 -5.73 -11.14
CA PHE A 23 -9.54 -5.03 -9.96
C PHE A 23 -9.64 -3.51 -10.12
N ALA A 24 -9.87 -2.83 -9.00
CA ALA A 24 -9.76 -1.38 -8.89
C ALA A 24 -8.80 -1.01 -7.77
N VAL A 25 -7.81 -0.19 -8.07
CA VAL A 25 -6.88 0.37 -7.08
C VAL A 25 -7.26 1.83 -6.86
N VAL A 26 -7.66 2.14 -5.64
CA VAL A 26 -8.13 3.48 -5.25
C VAL A 26 -7.17 4.07 -4.24
N GLU A 27 -6.45 5.13 -4.64
CA GLU A 27 -5.61 5.89 -3.72
C GLU A 27 -6.50 6.77 -2.82
N MET A 28 -6.21 6.76 -1.51
CA MET A 28 -6.87 7.61 -0.53
C MET A 28 -5.85 8.46 0.21
N GLY A 29 -6.00 9.77 0.11
CA GLY A 29 -5.15 10.75 0.79
C GLY A 29 -5.93 11.50 1.87
N ALA A 30 -5.22 11.93 2.91
CA ALA A 30 -5.81 12.74 3.97
C ALA A 30 -4.87 13.87 4.40
N SER A 31 -5.46 14.97 4.82
CA SER A 31 -4.80 16.11 5.46
C SER A 31 -5.42 16.45 6.83
N HIS A 32 -6.59 15.88 7.13
CA HIS A 32 -7.33 16.08 8.39
C HIS A 32 -7.87 14.75 8.95
N PRO A 33 -8.16 14.70 10.26
CA PRO A 33 -8.76 13.54 10.89
C PRO A 33 -10.10 13.14 10.23
N ARG A 34 -10.39 11.83 10.21
CA ARG A 34 -11.60 11.21 9.67
C ARG A 34 -11.76 11.23 8.15
N GLU A 35 -10.82 11.79 7.40
CA GLU A 35 -10.91 11.77 5.93
C GLU A 35 -10.77 10.35 5.37
N ILE A 36 -9.86 9.52 5.91
CA ILE A 36 -9.72 8.12 5.47
C ILE A 36 -10.98 7.32 5.81
N ALA A 37 -11.62 7.55 6.96
CA ALA A 37 -12.89 6.89 7.30
C ALA A 37 -13.99 7.21 6.28
N VAL A 38 -14.12 8.49 5.88
CA VAL A 38 -15.07 8.91 4.86
C VAL A 38 -14.75 8.28 3.50
N LEU A 39 -13.49 8.31 3.07
CA LEU A 39 -13.07 7.74 1.80
C LEU A 39 -13.26 6.23 1.77
N SER A 40 -12.95 5.53 2.87
CA SER A 40 -13.18 4.08 3.01
C SER A 40 -14.67 3.73 2.95
N ALA A 41 -15.53 4.54 3.58
CA ALA A 41 -16.98 4.35 3.50
C ALA A 41 -17.53 4.54 2.08
N ILE A 42 -16.92 5.42 1.28
CA ILE A 42 -17.27 5.64 -0.13
C ILE A 42 -16.73 4.51 -1.02
N ALA A 43 -15.44 4.20 -0.89
CA ALA A 43 -14.75 3.20 -1.73
C ALA A 43 -15.13 1.76 -1.38
N ARG A 44 -15.48 1.47 -0.12
CA ARG A 44 -15.81 0.14 0.40
C ARG A 44 -14.78 -0.92 0.00
N PRO A 45 -13.50 -0.71 0.33
CA PRO A 45 -12.44 -1.62 -0.11
C PRO A 45 -12.58 -2.99 0.56
N ASP A 46 -12.36 -4.06 -0.22
CA ASP A 46 -12.21 -5.43 0.27
C ASP A 46 -10.78 -5.67 0.79
N TYR A 47 -9.82 -4.92 0.25
CA TYR A 47 -8.39 -5.02 0.56
C TYR A 47 -7.83 -3.64 0.82
N GLY A 48 -6.80 -3.56 1.68
CA GLY A 48 -6.14 -2.29 1.93
C GLY A 48 -4.66 -2.42 2.25
N VAL A 49 -3.91 -1.40 1.88
CA VAL A 49 -2.50 -1.24 2.24
C VAL A 49 -2.25 0.18 2.72
N ILE A 50 -1.55 0.32 3.84
CA ILE A 50 -0.99 1.61 4.27
C ILE A 50 0.47 1.60 3.85
N THR A 51 0.84 2.47 2.91
CA THR A 51 2.22 2.52 2.40
C THR A 51 3.21 2.94 3.47
N ASN A 52 2.85 3.95 4.25
CA ASN A 52 3.59 4.42 5.42
C ASN A 52 2.72 5.40 6.23
N PHE A 53 3.09 5.65 7.48
CA PHE A 53 2.41 6.69 8.27
C PHE A 53 2.96 8.09 7.96
N GLY A 54 4.23 8.20 7.60
CA GLY A 54 4.85 9.47 7.17
C GLY A 54 4.82 10.56 8.25
N ARG A 55 5.28 11.76 7.86
CA ARG A 55 5.26 12.98 8.71
C ARG A 55 4.71 14.19 7.95
N ALA A 56 3.94 13.98 6.89
CA ALA A 56 3.32 15.05 6.13
C ALA A 56 2.08 15.59 6.86
N HIS A 57 1.78 16.87 6.66
CA HIS A 57 0.58 17.54 7.17
C HIS A 57 0.38 17.50 8.70
N LEU A 58 1.49 17.46 9.48
CA LEU A 58 1.44 17.33 10.94
C LEU A 58 0.54 18.35 11.63
N GLU A 59 0.48 19.59 11.12
CA GLU A 59 -0.37 20.65 11.66
C GLU A 59 -1.86 20.30 11.53
N GLY A 60 -2.28 19.80 10.37
CA GLY A 60 -3.67 19.41 10.10
C GLY A 60 -4.13 18.20 10.92
N PHE A 61 -3.22 17.31 11.29
CA PHE A 61 -3.52 16.11 12.08
C PHE A 61 -3.32 16.30 13.60
N GLY A 62 -2.74 17.41 14.03
CA GLY A 62 -2.38 17.60 15.43
C GLY A 62 -1.17 16.77 15.89
N GLY A 63 -0.26 16.44 14.95
CA GLY A 63 0.97 15.71 15.22
C GLY A 63 1.03 14.30 14.61
N VAL A 64 2.10 13.57 14.92
CA VAL A 64 2.37 12.22 14.37
C VAL A 64 1.29 11.22 14.76
N GLU A 65 0.81 11.25 16.01
CA GLU A 65 -0.24 10.34 16.47
C GLU A 65 -1.55 10.56 15.71
N GLY A 66 -1.87 11.80 15.36
CA GLY A 66 -3.04 12.12 14.52
C GLY A 66 -2.92 11.54 13.11
N VAL A 67 -1.72 11.55 12.51
CA VAL A 67 -1.45 10.89 11.21
C VAL A 67 -1.68 9.38 11.32
N ILE A 68 -1.08 8.74 12.34
CA ILE A 68 -1.22 7.31 12.59
C ILE A 68 -2.70 6.95 12.75
N LYS A 69 -3.40 7.65 13.63
CA LYS A 69 -4.82 7.41 13.87
C LYS A 69 -5.65 7.54 12.59
N THR A 70 -5.46 8.61 11.82
CA THR A 70 -6.25 8.85 10.61
C THR A 70 -5.98 7.81 9.53
N LYS A 71 -4.72 7.47 9.27
CA LYS A 71 -4.42 6.41 8.29
C LYS A 71 -4.92 5.04 8.74
N SER A 72 -4.90 4.75 10.05
CA SER A 72 -5.42 3.50 10.62
C SER A 72 -6.94 3.36 10.49
N GLU A 73 -7.68 4.42 10.18
CA GLU A 73 -9.12 4.36 9.86
C GLU A 73 -9.43 3.40 8.69
N LEU A 74 -8.47 3.17 7.78
CA LEU A 74 -8.58 2.11 6.77
C LEU A 74 -8.63 0.72 7.41
N TYR A 75 -7.75 0.46 8.38
CA TYR A 75 -7.75 -0.82 9.10
C TYR A 75 -9.01 -1.02 9.93
N ASP A 76 -9.55 0.05 10.53
CA ASP A 76 -10.82 -0.02 11.25
C ASP A 76 -11.97 -0.39 10.32
N PHE A 77 -12.03 0.23 9.13
CA PHE A 77 -13.01 -0.11 8.10
C PHE A 77 -12.91 -1.58 7.66
N LEU A 78 -11.70 -2.06 7.37
CA LEU A 78 -11.49 -3.46 6.96
C LEU A 78 -11.89 -4.44 8.06
N ARG A 79 -11.58 -4.12 9.33
CA ARG A 79 -11.95 -4.95 10.49
C ARG A 79 -13.46 -5.08 10.63
N GLU A 80 -14.19 -3.99 10.46
CA GLU A 80 -15.65 -3.97 10.56
C GLU A 80 -16.36 -4.67 9.40
N ASN A 81 -15.70 -4.75 8.23
CA ASN A 81 -16.31 -5.28 7.01
C ASN A 81 -15.71 -6.62 6.55
N GLY A 82 -14.82 -7.25 7.32
CA GLY A 82 -14.22 -8.54 6.99
C GLY A 82 -13.23 -8.48 5.84
N GLY A 83 -12.58 -7.33 5.63
CA GLY A 83 -11.56 -7.14 4.60
C GLY A 83 -10.18 -7.61 5.04
N VAL A 84 -9.23 -7.65 4.10
CA VAL A 84 -7.85 -8.10 4.29
C VAL A 84 -6.88 -6.91 4.21
N ALA A 85 -5.94 -6.84 5.13
CA ALA A 85 -4.86 -5.84 5.12
C ALA A 85 -3.54 -6.43 4.64
N PHE A 86 -2.89 -5.76 3.67
CA PHE A 86 -1.49 -6.01 3.35
C PHE A 86 -0.62 -5.17 4.29
N VAL A 87 0.20 -5.84 5.10
CA VAL A 87 0.90 -5.21 6.23
C VAL A 87 2.39 -5.45 6.14
N ASN A 88 3.16 -4.39 6.28
CA ASN A 88 4.61 -4.48 6.40
C ASN A 88 4.97 -4.98 7.81
N ALA A 89 5.46 -6.21 7.91
CA ALA A 89 5.87 -6.81 9.18
C ALA A 89 7.15 -6.16 9.77
N ASP A 90 7.84 -5.33 8.99
CA ASP A 90 9.01 -4.56 9.43
C ASP A 90 8.61 -3.21 10.07
N ASP A 91 7.32 -2.86 10.09
CA ASP A 91 6.77 -1.62 10.65
C ASP A 91 5.92 -1.96 11.88
N ASP A 92 6.48 -1.73 13.08
CA ASP A 92 5.84 -2.03 14.36
C ASP A 92 4.47 -1.34 14.50
N ILE A 93 4.32 -0.13 13.95
CA ILE A 93 3.06 0.61 14.02
C ILE A 93 1.99 -0.06 13.15
N GLN A 94 2.35 -0.48 11.93
CA GLN A 94 1.43 -1.23 11.08
C GLN A 94 1.02 -2.54 11.74
N MET A 95 1.97 -3.26 12.32
CA MET A 95 1.71 -4.52 13.02
C MET A 95 0.76 -4.34 14.21
N GLU A 96 0.99 -3.32 15.05
CA GLU A 96 0.12 -2.98 16.18
C GLU A 96 -1.28 -2.58 15.70
N ARG A 97 -1.38 -1.62 14.75
CA ARG A 97 -2.66 -1.07 14.30
C ARG A 97 -3.51 -2.05 13.50
N SER A 98 -2.91 -3.06 12.90
CA SER A 98 -3.60 -4.12 12.16
C SER A 98 -3.95 -5.34 13.01
N GLU A 99 -3.71 -5.32 14.31
CA GLU A 99 -4.01 -6.45 15.18
C GLU A 99 -5.51 -6.82 15.14
N GLY A 100 -5.79 -8.12 15.07
CA GLY A 100 -7.16 -8.64 14.94
C GLY A 100 -7.79 -8.55 13.55
N LEU A 101 -7.05 -8.07 12.54
CA LEU A 101 -7.46 -8.15 11.13
C LEU A 101 -7.02 -9.47 10.49
N GLU A 102 -7.70 -9.86 9.41
CA GLU A 102 -7.10 -10.77 8.44
C GLU A 102 -5.99 -10.04 7.69
N ARG A 103 -4.77 -10.59 7.76
CA ARG A 103 -3.55 -9.93 7.27
C ARG A 103 -2.80 -10.81 6.30
N TYR A 104 -2.26 -10.21 5.27
CA TYR A 104 -1.20 -10.76 4.44
C TYR A 104 0.09 -9.97 4.67
N LEU A 105 1.08 -10.61 5.26
CA LEU A 105 2.29 -9.96 5.76
C LEU A 105 3.41 -10.03 4.72
N PHE A 106 4.16 -8.94 4.59
CA PHE A 106 5.41 -8.92 3.85
C PHE A 106 6.55 -8.38 4.71
N SER A 107 7.76 -8.90 4.50
CA SER A 107 8.95 -8.48 5.23
C SER A 107 10.18 -8.46 4.34
N SER A 108 11.06 -7.52 4.59
CA SER A 108 12.41 -7.43 4.02
C SER A 108 13.53 -7.59 5.06
N GLN A 109 13.17 -7.68 6.35
CA GLN A 109 14.13 -7.79 7.47
C GLN A 109 14.11 -9.15 8.14
N GLY A 110 13.40 -10.13 7.58
CA GLY A 110 13.36 -11.50 8.08
C GLY A 110 12.35 -11.74 9.20
N HIS A 111 11.42 -10.82 9.44
CA HIS A 111 10.27 -11.07 10.32
C HIS A 111 9.35 -12.14 9.69
N SER A 112 8.60 -12.85 10.53
CA SER A 112 7.61 -13.82 10.04
C SER A 112 6.60 -13.14 9.13
N ALA A 113 6.48 -13.62 7.90
CA ALA A 113 5.64 -13.04 6.86
C ALA A 113 5.23 -14.08 5.82
N ASP A 114 4.18 -13.77 5.04
CA ASP A 114 3.70 -14.62 3.95
C ASP A 114 4.60 -14.50 2.72
N VAL A 115 5.20 -13.33 2.51
CA VAL A 115 6.19 -13.12 1.45
C VAL A 115 7.42 -12.38 1.97
N HIS A 116 8.59 -12.89 1.59
CA HIS A 116 9.89 -12.30 1.92
C HIS A 116 10.51 -11.67 0.68
N ILE A 117 10.99 -10.44 0.83
CA ILE A 117 11.63 -9.67 -0.23
C ILE A 117 13.02 -9.25 0.27
N THR A 118 14.04 -9.46 -0.53
CA THR A 118 15.40 -9.03 -0.19
C THR A 118 15.77 -7.82 -1.03
N MET A 119 16.24 -6.77 -0.37
CA MET A 119 16.82 -5.61 -1.07
C MET A 119 18.26 -5.88 -1.40
N GLU A 120 18.65 -5.68 -2.67
CA GLU A 120 20.06 -5.70 -3.08
C GLU A 120 20.65 -4.30 -3.08
N THR A 121 19.98 -3.36 -3.75
CA THR A 121 20.37 -1.94 -3.73
C THR A 121 19.13 -1.03 -3.80
N SER A 122 19.33 0.21 -3.36
CA SER A 122 18.32 1.27 -3.51
C SER A 122 18.83 2.46 -4.32
N LEU A 123 20.07 2.42 -4.78
CA LEU A 123 20.71 3.46 -5.59
C LEU A 123 21.65 2.84 -6.64
N PRO A 124 21.71 3.33 -7.89
CA PRO A 124 20.88 4.42 -8.45
C PRO A 124 19.41 4.08 -8.61
N VAL A 125 19.07 2.80 -8.66
CA VAL A 125 17.69 2.29 -8.71
C VAL A 125 17.49 1.19 -7.67
N VAL A 126 16.23 0.93 -7.36
CA VAL A 126 15.85 -0.17 -6.46
C VAL A 126 15.95 -1.49 -7.20
N THR A 127 16.73 -2.44 -6.64
CA THR A 127 16.78 -3.84 -7.06
C THR A 127 16.65 -4.76 -5.85
N GLY A 128 16.20 -5.97 -6.09
CA GLY A 128 16.03 -6.98 -5.04
C GLY A 128 15.55 -8.30 -5.61
N SER A 129 15.15 -9.19 -4.70
CA SER A 129 14.65 -10.52 -5.07
C SER A 129 13.49 -10.97 -4.18
N PHE A 130 12.61 -11.80 -4.72
CA PHE A 130 11.51 -12.45 -4.01
C PHE A 130 11.12 -13.74 -4.76
N GLY A 131 10.69 -14.76 -4.03
CA GLY A 131 10.19 -16.00 -4.65
C GLY A 131 11.19 -16.68 -5.61
N GLY A 132 12.50 -16.47 -5.41
CA GLY A 132 13.56 -16.99 -6.28
C GLY A 132 13.75 -16.19 -7.58
N ARG A 133 13.18 -15.01 -7.70
CA ARG A 133 13.32 -14.10 -8.87
C ARG A 133 13.90 -12.77 -8.46
N ASP A 134 14.82 -12.26 -9.27
CA ASP A 134 15.34 -10.91 -9.15
C ASP A 134 14.39 -9.92 -9.83
N PHE A 135 14.38 -8.68 -9.34
CA PHE A 135 13.66 -7.58 -9.95
C PHE A 135 14.50 -6.29 -9.94
N SER A 136 14.22 -5.44 -10.89
CA SER A 136 14.75 -4.08 -10.97
C SER A 136 13.61 -3.10 -11.20
N THR A 137 13.84 -1.83 -10.85
CA THR A 137 12.86 -0.76 -11.10
C THR A 137 13.55 0.45 -11.71
N HIS A 138 12.77 1.44 -12.16
CA HIS A 138 13.27 2.77 -12.53
C HIS A 138 13.17 3.78 -11.36
N LEU A 139 12.91 3.30 -10.16
CA LEU A 139 12.74 4.11 -8.96
C LEU A 139 13.98 4.08 -8.09
N SER A 140 14.27 5.16 -7.37
CA SER A 140 15.40 5.28 -6.46
C SER A 140 14.94 5.47 -5.02
N GLY A 141 15.78 5.00 -4.07
CA GLY A 141 15.59 5.24 -2.64
C GLY A 141 14.81 4.16 -1.90
N LYS A 142 15.10 4.04 -0.61
CA LYS A 142 14.55 3.00 0.27
C LYS A 142 13.02 3.02 0.36
N TYR A 143 12.40 4.20 0.32
CA TYR A 143 10.93 4.28 0.40
C TYR A 143 10.26 3.63 -0.83
N ASN A 144 10.88 3.75 -2.01
CA ASN A 144 10.40 3.08 -3.21
C ASN A 144 10.60 1.57 -3.16
N PHE A 145 11.63 1.09 -2.46
CA PHE A 145 11.76 -0.32 -2.16
C PHE A 145 10.57 -0.82 -1.34
N THR A 146 10.18 -0.11 -0.28
CA THR A 146 9.01 -0.49 0.52
C THR A 146 7.72 -0.47 -0.30
N ASN A 147 7.57 0.49 -1.21
CA ASN A 147 6.43 0.51 -2.15
C ASN A 147 6.44 -0.70 -3.09
N ALA A 148 7.62 -1.08 -3.61
CA ALA A 148 7.77 -2.29 -4.42
C ALA A 148 7.41 -3.56 -3.62
N CYS A 149 7.82 -3.65 -2.35
CA CYS A 149 7.45 -4.76 -1.47
C CYS A 149 5.93 -4.89 -1.31
N ALA A 150 5.21 -3.78 -1.13
CA ALA A 150 3.75 -3.79 -1.06
C ALA A 150 3.13 -4.27 -2.38
N ALA A 151 3.63 -3.81 -3.54
CA ALA A 151 3.17 -4.26 -4.84
C ALA A 151 3.42 -5.76 -5.07
N ILE A 152 4.60 -6.27 -4.69
CA ILE A 152 4.96 -7.70 -4.72
C ILE A 152 3.98 -8.49 -3.84
N ALA A 153 3.70 -8.04 -2.62
CA ALA A 153 2.79 -8.70 -1.70
C ALA A 153 1.38 -8.82 -2.29
N VAL A 154 0.85 -7.73 -2.84
CA VAL A 154 -0.46 -7.72 -3.51
C VAL A 154 -0.48 -8.67 -4.70
N GLY A 155 0.50 -8.57 -5.61
CA GLY A 155 0.58 -9.46 -6.77
C GLY A 155 0.68 -10.94 -6.39
N THR A 156 1.48 -11.26 -5.37
CA THR A 156 1.64 -12.63 -4.87
C THR A 156 0.34 -13.17 -4.26
N TYR A 157 -0.35 -12.36 -3.46
CA TYR A 157 -1.64 -12.72 -2.86
C TYR A 157 -2.67 -13.10 -3.92
N PHE A 158 -2.76 -12.33 -5.01
CA PHE A 158 -3.67 -12.60 -6.12
C PHE A 158 -3.15 -13.63 -7.12
N GLY A 159 -2.06 -14.34 -6.81
CA GLY A 159 -1.56 -15.45 -7.61
C GLY A 159 -0.87 -15.04 -8.92
N VAL A 160 -0.44 -13.79 -9.04
CA VAL A 160 0.37 -13.36 -10.20
C VAL A 160 1.73 -14.05 -10.13
N ALA A 161 2.15 -14.65 -11.24
CA ALA A 161 3.43 -15.34 -11.30
C ALA A 161 4.60 -14.39 -10.99
N PRO A 162 5.63 -14.81 -10.23
CA PRO A 162 6.76 -13.96 -9.86
C PRO A 162 7.44 -13.28 -11.05
N ASP A 163 7.55 -13.95 -12.19
CA ASP A 163 8.12 -13.40 -13.42
C ASP A 163 7.31 -12.20 -13.95
N LEU A 164 5.99 -12.28 -13.86
CA LEU A 164 5.10 -11.20 -14.30
C LEU A 164 5.14 -10.00 -13.34
N ILE A 165 5.25 -10.27 -12.03
CA ILE A 165 5.42 -9.21 -11.03
C ILE A 165 6.75 -8.48 -11.27
N ALA A 166 7.86 -9.22 -11.45
CA ALA A 166 9.17 -8.66 -11.73
C ALA A 166 9.16 -7.82 -13.02
N ALA A 167 8.59 -8.35 -14.11
CA ALA A 167 8.46 -7.63 -15.37
C ALA A 167 7.60 -6.36 -15.25
N ALA A 168 6.53 -6.39 -14.45
CA ALA A 168 5.70 -5.22 -14.20
C ALA A 168 6.47 -4.12 -13.44
N LEU A 169 7.23 -4.48 -12.42
CA LEU A 169 8.09 -3.55 -11.67
C LEU A 169 9.17 -2.92 -12.58
N GLU A 170 9.79 -3.73 -13.44
CA GLU A 170 10.81 -3.27 -14.38
C GLU A 170 10.23 -2.35 -15.47
N SER A 171 9.01 -2.60 -15.93
CA SER A 171 8.36 -1.80 -16.97
C SER A 171 7.79 -0.47 -16.45
N TYR A 172 7.62 -0.33 -15.13
CA TYR A 172 7.03 0.87 -14.54
C TYR A 172 7.99 2.06 -14.58
N VAL A 173 7.61 3.07 -15.36
CA VAL A 173 8.29 4.37 -15.42
C VAL A 173 7.33 5.43 -14.87
N PRO A 174 7.71 6.16 -13.80
CA PRO A 174 6.84 7.19 -13.26
C PRO A 174 6.66 8.33 -14.27
N ASP A 175 5.41 8.76 -14.48
CA ASP A 175 5.10 9.99 -15.21
C ASP A 175 5.42 11.19 -14.31
N ASN A 176 6.49 11.92 -14.63
CA ASN A 176 6.90 13.16 -13.95
C ASN A 176 6.18 14.38 -14.51
#